data_ae7a490f86249407b7a6a786a0302df8
#
_entry.id   ae7a490f86249407b7a6a786a0302df8
#
_cell.length_a   1.000
_cell.length_b   1.000
_cell.length_c   1.000
_cell.angle_alpha   90.00
_cell.angle_beta   90.00
_cell.angle_gamma   90.00
#
_symmetry.space_group_name_H-M   'P 1'
#
loop_
_entity.id
_entity.type
_entity.pdbx_description
1 polymer ?
#
loop_
_entity_poly.entity_id
_entity_poly.type
_entity_poly.pdbx_seq_one_letter_code
_entity_poly.pdbx_strand_id
1 'polypeptide(L)'
;MGRKKIVAGNWKMNMTPSEAVALIDTLKPLVKNDDVDVVFCVPAIDIIPAIEAAKGSNIQIGAENMYFEEKGAYTGEISPNMLTDAGVKYVIIGHSERREYFAETDETVNKKVLKAFEHGLTPIICCGETLTQREQGITIDWIRQQIKIAFLNVTADQAKTAVIAYEPIWAIGTGKVATTEQAQEVCSAIRACIGEIYDEATAEAIRIQYGGSVSAKSAPELFAQADIDGGLVGGAALKPDFGKIVNYK
;
A
#
# COMPACT_ATOMS: atom_id res chain seq x y z
N MET A 1 21.21 -9.81 1.11
CA MET A 1 19.94 -10.22 1.78
C MET A 1 18.80 -9.67 0.94
N GLY A 2 17.75 -10.45 0.69
CA GLY A 2 16.58 -9.96 -0.05
C GLY A 2 15.83 -8.88 0.77
N ARG A 3 15.02 -8.06 0.08
CA ARG A 3 14.15 -7.05 0.70
C ARG A 3 13.16 -7.73 1.66
N LYS A 4 12.96 -7.13 2.84
CA LYS A 4 11.97 -7.64 3.80
C LYS A 4 10.57 -7.52 3.21
N LYS A 5 9.81 -8.61 3.24
CA LYS A 5 8.43 -8.61 2.73
C LYS A 5 7.52 -7.75 3.60
N ILE A 6 6.50 -7.15 2.96
CA ILE A 6 5.47 -6.35 3.64
C ILE A 6 4.09 -6.80 3.16
N VAL A 7 3.22 -7.16 4.09
CA VAL A 7 1.84 -7.51 3.82
C VAL A 7 0.94 -6.50 4.53
N ALA A 8 0.33 -5.63 3.73
CA ALA A 8 -0.57 -4.59 4.21
C ALA A 8 -2.03 -4.96 3.90
N GLY A 9 -2.88 -4.94 4.90
CA GLY A 9 -4.33 -5.06 4.73
C GLY A 9 -4.93 -3.68 4.49
N ASN A 10 -5.58 -3.48 3.35
CA ASN A 10 -6.44 -2.32 3.10
C ASN A 10 -7.87 -2.71 3.47
N TRP A 11 -8.36 -2.21 4.59
CA TRP A 11 -9.69 -2.57 5.09
C TRP A 11 -10.81 -1.88 4.32
N LYS A 12 -10.47 -0.80 3.61
CA LYS A 12 -11.43 0.02 2.86
C LYS A 12 -12.54 0.53 3.80
N MET A 13 -13.75 0.79 3.30
CA MET A 13 -14.87 1.25 4.10
C MET A 13 -15.56 0.05 4.78
N ASN A 14 -14.87 -0.61 5.70
CA ASN A 14 -15.39 -1.76 6.46
C ASN A 14 -14.99 -1.64 7.93
N MET A 15 -15.75 -2.31 8.77
CA MET A 15 -15.65 -2.38 10.22
C MET A 15 -16.11 -1.11 10.93
N THR A 16 -16.71 -1.29 12.06
CA THR A 16 -16.94 -0.29 13.09
C THR A 16 -15.80 -0.39 14.11
N PRO A 17 -15.60 0.60 14.99
CA PRO A 17 -14.52 0.56 15.99
C PRO A 17 -14.50 -0.72 16.86
N SER A 18 -15.65 -1.22 17.25
CA SER A 18 -15.74 -2.47 18.04
C SER A 18 -15.43 -3.72 17.20
N GLU A 19 -15.86 -3.76 15.94
CA GLU A 19 -15.53 -4.84 15.01
C GLU A 19 -14.06 -4.84 14.64
N ALA A 20 -13.44 -3.66 14.49
CA ALA A 20 -12.03 -3.49 14.24
C ALA A 20 -11.18 -4.09 15.37
N VAL A 21 -11.51 -3.81 16.62
CA VAL A 21 -10.85 -4.40 17.79
C VAL A 21 -10.99 -5.93 17.78
N ALA A 22 -12.20 -6.44 17.59
CA ALA A 22 -12.45 -7.89 17.57
C ALA A 22 -11.69 -8.61 16.44
N LEU A 23 -11.60 -7.97 15.26
CA LEU A 23 -10.84 -8.51 14.13
C LEU A 23 -9.33 -8.53 14.42
N ILE A 24 -8.78 -7.45 14.98
CA ILE A 24 -7.36 -7.38 15.35
C ILE A 24 -7.05 -8.46 16.39
N ASP A 25 -7.85 -8.62 17.42
CA ASP A 25 -7.66 -9.67 18.44
C ASP A 25 -7.68 -11.07 17.82
N THR A 26 -8.53 -11.30 16.83
CA THR A 26 -8.60 -12.56 16.07
C THR A 26 -7.34 -12.78 15.22
N LEU A 27 -6.86 -11.75 14.53
CA LEU A 27 -5.74 -11.86 13.61
C LEU A 27 -4.38 -11.84 14.30
N LYS A 28 -4.26 -11.17 15.43
CA LYS A 28 -3.01 -10.98 16.19
C LYS A 28 -2.20 -12.26 16.40
N PRO A 29 -2.77 -13.41 16.84
CA PRO A 29 -2.03 -14.65 16.96
C PRO A 29 -1.66 -15.30 15.62
N LEU A 30 -2.39 -14.97 14.54
CA LEU A 30 -2.24 -15.59 13.22
C LEU A 30 -1.18 -14.91 12.34
N VAL A 31 -0.80 -13.66 12.67
CA VAL A 31 0.11 -12.85 11.85
C VAL A 31 1.50 -12.67 12.48
N LYS A 32 1.84 -13.50 13.46
CA LYS A 32 3.19 -13.50 14.06
C LYS A 32 4.20 -14.00 13.04
N ASN A 33 5.01 -13.08 12.52
CA ASN A 33 6.08 -13.39 11.58
C ASN A 33 7.10 -12.25 11.60
N ASP A 34 8.32 -12.53 12.06
CA ASP A 34 9.38 -11.52 12.16
C ASP A 34 10.04 -11.21 10.81
N ASP A 35 9.85 -12.10 9.82
CA ASP A 35 10.38 -11.92 8.45
C ASP A 35 9.48 -11.02 7.58
N VAL A 36 8.29 -10.64 8.06
CA VAL A 36 7.29 -9.88 7.32
C VAL A 36 6.85 -8.67 8.14
N ASP A 37 6.83 -7.49 7.52
CA ASP A 37 6.15 -6.33 8.10
C ASP A 37 4.64 -6.47 7.88
N VAL A 38 3.88 -6.46 8.97
CA VAL A 38 2.42 -6.61 8.95
C VAL A 38 1.79 -5.26 9.25
N VAL A 39 0.97 -4.77 8.30
CA VAL A 39 0.33 -3.46 8.40
C VAL A 39 -1.18 -3.62 8.24
N PHE A 40 -1.97 -2.96 9.09
CA PHE A 40 -3.41 -2.82 8.90
C PHE A 40 -3.73 -1.35 8.61
N CYS A 41 -4.11 -1.06 7.38
CA CYS A 41 -4.62 0.26 6.99
C CYS A 41 -6.13 0.25 7.20
N VAL A 42 -6.58 1.05 8.16
CA VAL A 42 -7.94 1.04 8.68
C VAL A 42 -8.65 2.38 8.43
N PRO A 43 -9.99 2.43 8.41
CA PRO A 43 -10.75 3.67 8.39
C PRO A 43 -10.31 4.64 9.50
N ALA A 44 -10.40 5.95 9.24
CA ALA A 44 -9.92 6.96 10.19
C ALA A 44 -10.56 6.86 11.58
N ILE A 45 -11.83 6.47 11.65
CA ILE A 45 -12.57 6.28 12.92
C ILE A 45 -12.03 5.10 13.74
N ASP A 46 -11.36 4.14 13.11
CA ASP A 46 -10.87 2.91 13.72
C ASP A 46 -9.39 3.02 14.16
N ILE A 47 -8.67 4.08 13.77
CA ILE A 47 -7.23 4.21 14.01
C ILE A 47 -6.88 4.07 15.50
N ILE A 48 -7.50 4.87 16.36
CA ILE A 48 -7.19 4.86 17.80
C ILE A 48 -7.49 3.50 18.44
N PRO A 49 -8.71 2.92 18.30
CA PRO A 49 -8.97 1.60 18.85
C PRO A 49 -8.10 0.50 18.24
N ALA A 50 -7.75 0.59 16.96
CA ALA A 50 -6.86 -0.36 16.31
C ALA A 50 -5.43 -0.31 16.88
N ILE A 51 -4.88 0.87 17.12
CA ILE A 51 -3.58 1.04 17.75
C ILE A 51 -3.55 0.42 19.14
N GLU A 52 -4.58 0.66 19.96
CA GLU A 52 -4.69 0.05 21.29
C GLU A 52 -4.75 -1.48 21.22
N ALA A 53 -5.60 -2.03 20.34
CA ALA A 53 -5.73 -3.47 20.15
C ALA A 53 -4.44 -4.12 19.62
N ALA A 54 -3.67 -3.43 18.79
CA ALA A 54 -2.43 -3.95 18.23
C ALA A 54 -1.23 -3.95 19.22
N LYS A 55 -1.35 -3.31 20.38
CA LYS A 55 -0.27 -3.25 21.38
C LYS A 55 0.27 -4.64 21.74
N GLY A 56 1.58 -4.74 21.86
CA GLY A 56 2.27 -5.99 22.20
C GLY A 56 2.31 -7.02 21.06
N SER A 57 2.05 -6.60 19.82
CA SER A 57 2.17 -7.43 18.62
C SER A 57 3.14 -6.81 17.61
N ASN A 58 3.38 -7.52 16.51
CA ASN A 58 4.15 -7.03 15.35
C ASN A 58 3.29 -6.23 14.35
N ILE A 59 2.01 -6.02 14.64
CA ILE A 59 1.09 -5.30 13.77
C ILE A 59 1.35 -3.80 13.87
N GLN A 60 1.49 -3.15 12.72
CA GLN A 60 1.56 -1.70 12.60
C GLN A 60 0.26 -1.18 12.00
N ILE A 61 -0.21 -0.04 12.51
CA ILE A 61 -1.43 0.57 12.00
C ILE A 61 -1.08 1.65 10.98
N GLY A 62 -1.80 1.60 9.87
CA GLY A 62 -1.77 2.57 8.79
C GLY A 62 -3.11 3.27 8.61
N ALA A 63 -3.09 4.40 7.93
CA ALA A 63 -4.28 5.11 7.46
C ALA A 63 -4.55 4.79 5.98
N GLU A 64 -5.80 4.88 5.57
CA GLU A 64 -6.23 4.63 4.18
C GLU A 64 -6.10 5.86 3.28
N ASN A 65 -5.88 7.03 3.88
CA ASN A 65 -5.68 8.30 3.21
C ASN A 65 -5.20 9.36 4.21
N MET A 66 -4.68 10.47 3.71
CA MET A 66 -4.49 11.73 4.42
C MET A 66 -4.60 12.90 3.46
N TYR A 67 -4.82 14.11 3.99
CA TYR A 67 -4.70 15.32 3.21
C TYR A 67 -3.26 15.86 3.25
N PHE A 68 -2.93 16.80 2.36
CA PHE A 68 -1.57 17.38 2.27
C PHE A 68 -1.44 18.73 2.98
N GLU A 69 -2.48 19.19 3.66
CA GLU A 69 -2.43 20.41 4.49
C GLU A 69 -2.38 20.05 5.98
N GLU A 70 -1.66 20.86 6.74
CA GLU A 70 -1.45 20.65 8.18
C GLU A 70 -2.73 20.88 8.99
N LYS A 71 -3.51 21.88 8.59
CA LYS A 71 -4.76 22.31 9.23
C LYS A 71 -5.48 23.31 8.33
N GLY A 72 -6.76 23.51 8.56
CA GLY A 72 -7.50 24.57 7.87
C GLY A 72 -8.96 24.22 7.58
N ALA A 73 -9.55 24.95 6.66
CA ALA A 73 -10.95 24.81 6.25
C ALA A 73 -11.09 23.67 5.21
N TYR A 74 -10.81 22.46 5.64
CA TYR A 74 -10.87 21.23 4.83
C TYR A 74 -11.78 20.22 5.50
N THR A 75 -13.06 20.55 5.62
CA THR A 75 -14.05 19.76 6.35
C THR A 75 -14.06 18.30 5.88
N GLY A 76 -13.82 17.37 6.81
CA GLY A 76 -13.82 15.93 6.54
C GLY A 76 -12.43 15.33 6.29
N GLU A 77 -11.39 16.14 6.05
CA GLU A 77 -10.04 15.67 5.81
C GLU A 77 -9.27 15.37 7.11
N ILE A 78 -8.33 14.46 7.03
CA ILE A 78 -7.41 14.07 8.11
C ILE A 78 -6.01 14.57 7.75
N SER A 79 -5.43 15.39 8.62
CA SER A 79 -4.08 15.91 8.42
C SER A 79 -2.99 14.91 8.81
N PRO A 80 -1.75 15.07 8.30
CA PRO A 80 -0.63 14.23 8.71
C PRO A 80 -0.34 14.33 10.22
N ASN A 81 -0.50 15.53 10.82
CA ASN A 81 -0.35 15.71 12.27
C ASN A 81 -1.34 14.85 13.08
N MET A 82 -2.59 14.76 12.65
CA MET A 82 -3.59 13.91 13.32
C MET A 82 -3.19 12.44 13.27
N LEU A 83 -2.58 11.98 12.17
CA LEU A 83 -2.13 10.59 12.02
C LEU A 83 -0.90 10.30 12.89
N THR A 84 0.08 11.19 12.90
CA THR A 84 1.31 10.99 13.68
C THR A 84 1.06 11.09 15.18
N ASP A 85 0.20 12.00 15.62
CA ASP A 85 -0.21 12.12 17.03
C ASP A 85 -0.94 10.84 17.50
N ALA A 86 -1.77 10.28 16.65
CA ALA A 86 -2.44 9.00 16.91
C ALA A 86 -1.46 7.81 16.96
N GLY A 87 -0.25 7.92 16.40
CA GLY A 87 0.75 6.85 16.36
C GLY A 87 0.75 6.01 15.09
N VAL A 88 0.08 6.48 14.04
CA VAL A 88 0.10 5.83 12.70
C VAL A 88 1.51 5.82 12.13
N LYS A 89 1.87 4.73 11.41
CA LYS A 89 3.18 4.56 10.78
C LYS A 89 3.12 4.57 9.26
N TYR A 90 2.05 4.09 8.67
CA TYR A 90 1.87 3.96 7.23
C TYR A 90 0.65 4.74 6.76
N VAL A 91 0.66 5.14 5.51
CA VAL A 91 -0.53 5.75 4.88
C VAL A 91 -0.63 5.34 3.43
N ILE A 92 -1.79 4.83 3.02
CA ILE A 92 -2.11 4.57 1.61
C ILE A 92 -2.36 5.92 0.92
N ILE A 93 -1.72 6.11 -0.23
CA ILE A 93 -1.85 7.35 -1.02
C ILE A 93 -2.10 6.96 -2.48
N GLY A 94 -3.11 7.57 -3.10
CA GLY A 94 -3.39 7.38 -4.51
C GLY A 94 -4.07 6.06 -4.86
N HIS A 95 -4.75 5.40 -3.90
CA HIS A 95 -5.51 4.17 -4.18
C HIS A 95 -6.48 4.37 -5.34
N SER A 96 -6.65 3.36 -6.20
CA SER A 96 -7.48 3.42 -7.39
C SER A 96 -8.92 3.92 -7.12
N GLU A 97 -9.55 3.49 -6.03
CA GLU A 97 -10.88 3.97 -5.64
C GLU A 97 -10.90 5.47 -5.34
N ARG A 98 -9.83 6.03 -4.77
CA ARG A 98 -9.75 7.46 -4.51
C ARG A 98 -9.55 8.27 -5.79
N ARG A 99 -8.80 7.73 -6.74
CA ARG A 99 -8.64 8.33 -8.06
C ARG A 99 -9.97 8.33 -8.83
N GLU A 100 -10.72 7.23 -8.77
CA GLU A 100 -11.97 7.04 -9.49
C GLU A 100 -13.13 7.82 -8.88
N TYR A 101 -13.32 7.73 -7.56
CA TYR A 101 -14.52 8.26 -6.91
C TYR A 101 -14.33 9.62 -6.22
N PHE A 102 -13.08 10.00 -5.91
CA PHE A 102 -12.77 11.18 -5.10
C PHE A 102 -11.82 12.16 -5.81
N ALA A 103 -11.70 12.06 -7.13
CA ALA A 103 -10.93 12.95 -7.99
C ALA A 103 -9.45 13.14 -7.54
N GLU A 104 -8.82 12.12 -6.96
CA GLU A 104 -7.41 12.16 -6.61
C GLU A 104 -6.56 12.05 -7.88
N THR A 105 -5.65 13.01 -8.09
CA THR A 105 -4.78 13.09 -9.27
C THR A 105 -3.33 12.74 -8.93
N ASP A 106 -2.49 12.55 -9.94
CA ASP A 106 -1.06 12.29 -9.70
C ASP A 106 -0.38 13.45 -8.97
N GLU A 107 -0.81 14.70 -9.22
CA GLU A 107 -0.28 15.89 -8.53
C GLU A 107 -0.70 15.91 -7.05
N THR A 108 -1.94 15.54 -6.73
CA THR A 108 -2.39 15.47 -5.33
C THR A 108 -1.73 14.30 -4.61
N VAL A 109 -1.49 13.19 -5.30
CA VAL A 109 -0.69 12.06 -4.79
C VAL A 109 0.72 12.52 -4.44
N ASN A 110 1.42 13.22 -5.33
CA ASN A 110 2.76 13.75 -5.05
C ASN A 110 2.78 14.67 -3.82
N LYS A 111 1.84 15.62 -3.72
CA LYS A 111 1.72 16.51 -2.54
C LYS A 111 1.57 15.71 -1.24
N LYS A 112 0.74 14.66 -1.25
CA LYS A 112 0.55 13.77 -0.09
C LYS A 112 1.82 12.97 0.22
N VAL A 113 2.53 12.47 -0.78
CA VAL A 113 3.79 11.73 -0.61
C VAL A 113 4.84 12.60 0.07
N LEU A 114 5.05 13.82 -0.42
CA LEU A 114 5.98 14.78 0.18
C LEU A 114 5.62 15.07 1.63
N LYS A 115 4.32 15.29 1.88
CA LYS A 115 3.81 15.60 3.21
C LYS A 115 3.92 14.40 4.17
N ALA A 116 3.73 13.17 3.68
CA ALA A 116 3.95 11.96 4.47
C ALA A 116 5.40 11.87 4.96
N PHE A 117 6.37 12.10 4.09
CA PHE A 117 7.78 12.09 4.47
C PHE A 117 8.14 13.21 5.45
N GLU A 118 7.61 14.42 5.27
CA GLU A 118 7.82 15.54 6.22
C GLU A 118 7.41 15.17 7.64
N HIS A 119 6.39 14.32 7.78
CA HIS A 119 5.84 13.89 9.08
C HIS A 119 6.33 12.51 9.54
N GLY A 120 7.31 11.92 8.85
CA GLY A 120 7.86 10.61 9.22
C GLY A 120 6.90 9.43 9.03
N LEU A 121 5.86 9.60 8.21
CA LEU A 121 4.98 8.52 7.78
C LEU A 121 5.61 7.78 6.59
N THR A 122 5.43 6.48 6.54
CA THR A 122 5.80 5.66 5.39
C THR A 122 4.63 5.62 4.39
N PRO A 123 4.73 6.25 3.22
CA PRO A 123 3.68 6.17 2.22
C PRO A 123 3.66 4.80 1.53
N ILE A 124 2.45 4.25 1.35
CA ILE A 124 2.16 3.15 0.42
C ILE A 124 1.52 3.80 -0.81
N ILE A 125 2.31 3.98 -1.85
CA ILE A 125 1.95 4.77 -3.04
C ILE A 125 1.33 3.84 -4.08
N CYS A 126 0.05 4.03 -4.36
CA CYS A 126 -0.69 3.21 -5.32
C CYS A 126 -0.58 3.75 -6.74
N CYS A 127 -0.31 2.85 -7.67
CA CYS A 127 -0.33 3.09 -9.11
C CYS A 127 -1.01 1.93 -9.82
N GLY A 128 -1.60 2.18 -10.97
CA GLY A 128 -2.29 1.13 -11.70
C GLY A 128 -2.92 1.61 -13.01
N GLU A 129 -3.16 0.67 -13.92
CA GLU A 129 -3.79 0.91 -15.19
C GLU A 129 -5.20 0.31 -15.26
N THR A 130 -6.05 0.94 -16.06
CA THR A 130 -7.36 0.44 -16.44
C THR A 130 -7.25 -0.67 -17.50
N LEU A 131 -8.34 -1.43 -17.71
CA LEU A 131 -8.40 -2.42 -18.78
C LEU A 131 -8.15 -1.80 -20.16
N THR A 132 -8.71 -0.63 -20.41
CA THR A 132 -8.52 0.09 -21.68
C THR A 132 -7.05 0.40 -21.94
N GLN A 133 -6.32 0.88 -20.93
CA GLN A 133 -4.90 1.19 -21.06
C GLN A 133 -4.06 -0.08 -21.30
N ARG A 134 -4.44 -1.20 -20.66
CA ARG A 134 -3.78 -2.49 -20.89
C ARG A 134 -4.03 -3.01 -22.31
N GLU A 135 -5.27 -2.96 -22.78
CA GLU A 135 -5.63 -3.41 -24.15
C GLU A 135 -5.00 -2.52 -25.24
N GLN A 136 -4.75 -1.24 -24.93
CA GLN A 136 -4.02 -0.31 -25.81
C GLN A 136 -2.50 -0.54 -25.80
N GLY A 137 -1.97 -1.40 -24.92
CA GLY A 137 -0.54 -1.66 -24.81
C GLY A 137 0.28 -0.53 -24.17
N ILE A 138 -0.36 0.38 -23.43
CA ILE A 138 0.31 1.54 -22.79
C ILE A 138 0.50 1.36 -21.28
N THR A 139 0.31 0.16 -20.75
CA THR A 139 0.44 -0.14 -19.31
C THR A 139 1.72 0.44 -18.72
N ILE A 140 2.88 0.11 -19.31
CA ILE A 140 4.17 0.52 -18.76
C ILE A 140 4.36 2.03 -18.82
N ASP A 141 3.98 2.68 -19.92
CA ASP A 141 4.08 4.14 -20.06
C ASP A 141 3.21 4.86 -19.03
N TRP A 142 1.98 4.37 -18.84
CA TRP A 142 1.04 4.90 -17.85
C TRP A 142 1.59 4.78 -16.41
N ILE A 143 2.05 3.59 -16.05
CA ILE A 143 2.64 3.34 -14.72
C ILE A 143 3.87 4.21 -14.50
N ARG A 144 4.76 4.30 -15.48
CA ARG A 144 5.97 5.16 -15.40
C ARG A 144 5.61 6.63 -15.20
N GLN A 145 4.56 7.12 -15.87
CA GLN A 145 4.07 8.48 -15.65
C GLN A 145 3.63 8.68 -14.20
N GLN A 146 2.79 7.79 -13.67
CA GLN A 146 2.33 7.87 -12.28
C GLN A 146 3.50 7.86 -11.29
N ILE A 147 4.46 6.97 -11.47
CA ILE A 147 5.65 6.87 -10.61
C ILE A 147 6.50 8.14 -10.69
N LYS A 148 6.80 8.64 -11.89
CA LYS A 148 7.61 9.85 -12.05
C LYS A 148 6.98 11.05 -11.37
N ILE A 149 5.66 11.23 -11.48
CA ILE A 149 4.94 12.34 -10.84
C ILE A 149 4.90 12.13 -9.31
N ALA A 150 4.58 10.92 -8.83
CA ALA A 150 4.51 10.64 -7.41
C ALA A 150 5.83 10.90 -6.67
N PHE A 151 6.98 10.65 -7.33
CA PHE A 151 8.31 10.84 -6.76
C PHE A 151 8.97 12.19 -7.11
N LEU A 152 8.24 13.12 -7.73
CA LEU A 152 8.78 14.46 -8.01
C LEU A 152 9.15 15.18 -6.71
N ASN A 153 10.40 15.69 -6.62
CA ASN A 153 10.99 16.33 -5.44
C ASN A 153 11.15 15.42 -4.19
N VAL A 154 10.96 14.11 -4.33
CA VAL A 154 11.30 13.14 -3.27
C VAL A 154 12.79 12.84 -3.35
N THR A 155 13.49 12.83 -2.21
CA THR A 155 14.93 12.49 -2.19
C THR A 155 15.13 10.97 -2.30
N ALA A 156 16.32 10.54 -2.75
CA ALA A 156 16.67 9.12 -2.82
C ALA A 156 16.52 8.40 -1.45
N ASP A 157 16.92 9.06 -0.37
CA ASP A 157 16.81 8.48 0.98
C ASP A 157 15.35 8.33 1.44
N GLN A 158 14.47 9.25 1.10
CA GLN A 158 13.04 9.12 1.32
C GLN A 158 12.47 7.97 0.47
N ALA A 159 12.82 7.93 -0.83
CA ALA A 159 12.34 6.89 -1.74
C ALA A 159 12.68 5.47 -1.26
N LYS A 160 13.86 5.24 -0.69
CA LYS A 160 14.27 3.94 -0.12
C LYS A 160 13.33 3.44 0.98
N THR A 161 12.63 4.33 1.67
CA THR A 161 11.71 3.99 2.77
C THR A 161 10.27 3.83 2.32
N ALA A 162 9.93 4.29 1.11
CA ALA A 162 8.59 4.17 0.56
C ALA A 162 8.20 2.72 0.24
N VAL A 163 6.91 2.52 0.09
CA VAL A 163 6.33 1.30 -0.49
C VAL A 163 5.52 1.71 -1.71
N ILE A 164 5.65 1.00 -2.81
CA ILE A 164 4.80 1.16 -4.00
C ILE A 164 3.84 -0.02 -4.06
N ALA A 165 2.56 0.24 -4.31
CA ALA A 165 1.55 -0.80 -4.51
C ALA A 165 1.04 -0.74 -5.96
N TYR A 166 1.34 -1.77 -6.74
CA TYR A 166 0.83 -1.92 -8.09
C TYR A 166 -0.57 -2.54 -8.08
N GLU A 167 -1.53 -1.80 -8.56
CA GLU A 167 -2.94 -2.19 -8.63
C GLU A 167 -3.37 -2.37 -10.09
N PRO A 168 -3.44 -3.60 -10.65
CA PRO A 168 -4.11 -3.82 -11.93
C PRO A 168 -5.61 -3.53 -11.73
N ILE A 169 -6.07 -2.29 -12.01
CA ILE A 169 -7.44 -1.84 -11.69
C ILE A 169 -8.49 -2.77 -12.31
N TRP A 170 -8.20 -3.28 -13.51
CA TRP A 170 -9.04 -4.23 -14.22
C TRP A 170 -9.21 -5.60 -13.54
N ALA A 171 -8.37 -5.91 -12.55
CA ALA A 171 -8.40 -7.15 -11.78
C ALA A 171 -8.85 -6.94 -10.31
N ILE A 172 -9.30 -5.72 -9.94
CA ILE A 172 -9.77 -5.43 -8.58
C ILE A 172 -11.29 -5.55 -8.54
N GLY A 173 -11.80 -6.53 -7.79
CA GLY A 173 -13.26 -6.69 -7.60
C GLY A 173 -14.05 -7.15 -8.84
N THR A 174 -13.39 -7.44 -9.95
CA THR A 174 -14.03 -7.79 -11.24
C THR A 174 -14.17 -9.30 -11.47
N GLY A 175 -13.54 -10.10 -10.61
CA GLY A 175 -13.41 -11.55 -10.82
C GLY A 175 -12.28 -11.94 -11.80
N LYS A 176 -11.65 -10.98 -12.48
CA LYS A 176 -10.43 -11.20 -13.26
C LYS A 176 -9.22 -11.21 -12.31
N VAL A 177 -8.20 -11.98 -12.66
CA VAL A 177 -6.96 -12.05 -11.89
C VAL A 177 -5.80 -11.86 -12.87
N ALA A 178 -4.87 -10.98 -12.56
CA ALA A 178 -3.63 -10.89 -13.30
C ALA A 178 -2.80 -12.15 -13.06
N THR A 179 -2.11 -12.63 -14.08
CA THR A 179 -1.16 -13.74 -13.89
C THR A 179 0.05 -13.27 -13.08
N THR A 180 0.78 -14.19 -12.49
CA THR A 180 2.00 -13.90 -11.73
C THR A 180 3.05 -13.21 -12.61
N GLU A 181 3.16 -13.62 -13.88
CA GLU A 181 4.05 -13.01 -14.87
C GLU A 181 3.64 -11.56 -15.19
N GLN A 182 2.35 -11.30 -15.35
CA GLN A 182 1.83 -9.94 -15.57
C GLN A 182 2.11 -9.03 -14.37
N ALA A 183 1.96 -9.55 -13.17
CA ALA A 183 2.27 -8.81 -11.95
C ALA A 183 3.79 -8.52 -11.87
N GLN A 184 4.63 -9.52 -12.14
CA GLN A 184 6.08 -9.39 -12.15
C GLN A 184 6.56 -8.40 -13.21
N GLU A 185 6.02 -8.46 -14.43
CA GLU A 185 6.35 -7.54 -15.53
C GLU A 185 6.22 -6.09 -15.12
N VAL A 186 5.08 -5.72 -14.52
CA VAL A 186 4.83 -4.33 -14.12
C VAL A 186 5.63 -3.94 -12.89
N CYS A 187 5.77 -4.81 -11.89
CA CYS A 187 6.61 -4.53 -10.72
C CYS A 187 8.08 -4.34 -11.10
N SER A 188 8.59 -5.12 -12.05
CA SER A 188 9.94 -4.95 -12.61
C SER A 188 10.09 -3.59 -13.32
N ALA A 189 9.11 -3.20 -14.12
CA ALA A 189 9.12 -1.90 -14.80
C ALA A 189 9.06 -0.72 -13.81
N ILE A 190 8.31 -0.86 -12.71
CA ILE A 190 8.30 0.13 -11.61
C ILE A 190 9.69 0.25 -11.00
N ARG A 191 10.33 -0.86 -10.66
CA ARG A 191 11.69 -0.88 -10.08
C ARG A 191 12.71 -0.25 -11.03
N ALA A 192 12.67 -0.60 -12.31
CA ALA A 192 13.51 0.01 -13.32
C ALA A 192 13.29 1.53 -13.42
N CYS A 193 12.03 1.99 -13.36
CA CYS A 193 11.70 3.41 -13.37
C CYS A 193 12.29 4.17 -12.15
N ILE A 194 12.27 3.56 -10.97
CA ILE A 194 12.93 4.13 -9.77
C ILE A 194 14.45 4.20 -9.96
N GLY A 195 15.06 3.18 -10.57
CA GLY A 195 16.49 3.19 -10.91
C GLY A 195 16.87 4.32 -11.88
N GLU A 196 15.99 4.64 -12.83
CA GLU A 196 16.19 5.77 -13.76
C GLU A 196 16.01 7.14 -13.09
N ILE A 197 15.09 7.25 -12.11
CA ILE A 197 14.84 8.50 -11.38
C ILE A 197 16.00 8.81 -10.42
N TYR A 198 16.56 7.78 -9.77
CA TYR A 198 17.58 7.91 -8.74
C TYR A 198 18.85 7.13 -9.10
N ASP A 199 18.90 5.87 -8.66
CA ASP A 199 20.00 4.93 -8.86
C ASP A 199 19.56 3.49 -8.55
N GLU A 200 20.42 2.51 -8.87
CA GLU A 200 20.17 1.09 -8.63
C GLU A 200 20.02 0.78 -7.12
N ALA A 201 20.81 1.44 -6.27
CA ALA A 201 20.74 1.21 -4.82
C ALA A 201 19.39 1.63 -4.23
N THR A 202 18.80 2.70 -4.74
CA THR A 202 17.45 3.14 -4.37
C THR A 202 16.39 2.19 -4.90
N ALA A 203 16.53 1.75 -6.16
CA ALA A 203 15.63 0.77 -6.77
C ALA A 203 15.63 -0.57 -6.01
N GLU A 204 16.80 -1.01 -5.55
CA GLU A 204 16.93 -2.24 -4.77
C GLU A 204 16.44 -2.11 -3.32
N ALA A 205 16.39 -0.90 -2.77
CA ALA A 205 15.92 -0.68 -1.40
C ALA A 205 14.39 -0.54 -1.29
N ILE A 206 13.76 0.10 -2.28
CA ILE A 206 12.30 0.33 -2.27
C ILE A 206 11.54 -0.98 -2.34
N ARG A 207 10.43 -1.07 -1.60
CA ARG A 207 9.57 -2.25 -1.60
C ARG A 207 8.39 -2.05 -2.53
N ILE A 208 8.05 -3.09 -3.30
CA ILE A 208 6.94 -3.07 -4.25
C ILE A 208 5.95 -4.17 -3.87
N GLN A 209 4.72 -3.79 -3.58
CA GLN A 209 3.61 -4.69 -3.30
C GLN A 209 2.78 -4.94 -4.56
N TYR A 210 2.25 -6.15 -4.70
CA TYR A 210 1.16 -6.42 -5.61
C TYR A 210 -0.17 -6.11 -4.92
N GLY A 211 -0.97 -5.21 -5.51
CA GLY A 211 -2.26 -4.73 -4.98
C GLY A 211 -3.50 -5.28 -5.72
N GLY A 212 -3.33 -6.24 -6.60
CA GLY A 212 -4.46 -6.97 -7.17
C GLY A 212 -5.01 -8.04 -6.23
N SER A 213 -5.67 -9.05 -6.77
CA SER A 213 -6.25 -10.13 -5.96
C SER A 213 -5.16 -11.02 -5.36
N VAL A 214 -4.92 -10.89 -4.06
CA VAL A 214 -4.02 -11.75 -3.28
C VAL A 214 -4.84 -12.66 -2.37
N SER A 215 -4.53 -13.95 -2.40
CA SER A 215 -5.15 -14.99 -1.57
C SER A 215 -4.08 -15.86 -0.91
N ALA A 216 -4.47 -16.65 0.09
CA ALA A 216 -3.59 -17.65 0.70
C ALA A 216 -3.00 -18.63 -0.33
N LYS A 217 -3.73 -18.90 -1.44
CA LYS A 217 -3.29 -19.78 -2.50
C LYS A 217 -2.26 -19.12 -3.43
N SER A 218 -2.45 -17.85 -3.78
CA SER A 218 -1.59 -17.14 -4.75
C SER A 218 -0.38 -16.45 -4.11
N ALA A 219 -0.41 -16.17 -2.80
CA ALA A 219 0.65 -15.46 -2.11
C ALA A 219 2.04 -16.13 -2.25
N PRO A 220 2.21 -17.46 -2.12
CA PRO A 220 3.52 -18.08 -2.27
C PRO A 220 4.17 -17.82 -3.63
N GLU A 221 3.41 -17.97 -4.72
CA GLU A 221 3.90 -17.78 -6.08
C GLU A 221 4.18 -16.31 -6.40
N LEU A 222 3.26 -15.39 -5.99
CA LEU A 222 3.43 -13.95 -6.16
C LEU A 222 4.66 -13.43 -5.40
N PHE A 223 4.81 -13.82 -4.12
CA PHE A 223 5.89 -13.30 -3.28
C PHE A 223 7.24 -13.96 -3.53
N ALA A 224 7.27 -15.04 -4.34
CA ALA A 224 8.51 -15.62 -4.87
C ALA A 224 9.09 -14.82 -6.03
N GLN A 225 8.32 -13.93 -6.66
CA GLN A 225 8.80 -13.11 -7.78
C GLN A 225 9.88 -12.12 -7.32
N ALA A 226 10.82 -11.83 -8.23
CA ALA A 226 12.01 -11.02 -7.93
C ALA A 226 11.67 -9.58 -7.51
N ASP A 227 10.61 -9.01 -8.09
CA ASP A 227 10.24 -7.60 -7.88
C ASP A 227 8.96 -7.41 -7.08
N ILE A 228 8.40 -8.48 -6.51
CA ILE A 228 7.22 -8.40 -5.63
C ILE A 228 7.65 -8.64 -4.19
N ASP A 229 7.57 -7.59 -3.38
CA ASP A 229 8.01 -7.59 -1.98
C ASP A 229 6.86 -7.79 -0.99
N GLY A 230 5.73 -8.29 -1.45
CA GLY A 230 4.55 -8.56 -0.64
C GLY A 230 3.25 -8.14 -1.30
N GLY A 231 2.21 -7.83 -0.50
CA GLY A 231 0.89 -7.51 -1.03
C GLY A 231 0.16 -6.41 -0.29
N LEU A 232 -0.60 -5.60 -1.05
CA LEU A 232 -1.66 -4.76 -0.52
C LEU A 232 -2.97 -5.52 -0.67
N VAL A 233 -3.48 -6.06 0.44
CA VAL A 233 -4.54 -7.06 0.47
C VAL A 233 -5.88 -6.43 0.85
N GLY A 234 -6.90 -6.55 -0.01
CA GLY A 234 -8.25 -6.06 0.26
C GLY A 234 -9.08 -7.03 1.11
N GLY A 235 -10.17 -7.57 0.58
CA GLY A 235 -11.16 -8.36 1.32
C GLY A 235 -10.62 -9.57 2.11
N ALA A 236 -9.52 -10.16 1.71
CA ALA A 236 -8.88 -11.24 2.49
C ALA A 236 -8.24 -10.73 3.80
N ALA A 237 -7.94 -9.43 3.92
CA ALA A 237 -7.44 -8.83 5.14
C ALA A 237 -8.47 -8.75 6.27
N LEU A 238 -9.75 -8.92 5.95
CA LEU A 238 -10.86 -8.93 6.90
C LEU A 238 -11.20 -10.34 7.40
N LYS A 239 -10.33 -11.33 7.17
CA LYS A 239 -10.59 -12.75 7.46
C LYS A 239 -9.36 -13.43 8.04
N PRO A 240 -9.52 -14.55 8.79
CA PRO A 240 -8.40 -15.34 9.30
C PRO A 240 -7.40 -15.80 8.22
N ASP A 241 -7.83 -15.92 6.96
CA ASP A 241 -6.96 -16.26 5.83
C ASP A 241 -5.83 -15.24 5.61
N PHE A 242 -5.94 -14.02 6.13
CA PHE A 242 -4.85 -13.05 6.12
C PHE A 242 -3.59 -13.60 6.81
N GLY A 243 -3.76 -14.36 7.90
CA GLY A 243 -2.65 -15.04 8.57
C GLY A 243 -1.88 -15.99 7.65
N LYS A 244 -2.58 -16.69 6.73
CA LYS A 244 -1.94 -17.56 5.73
C LYS A 244 -1.21 -16.77 4.66
N ILE A 245 -1.67 -15.56 4.32
CA ILE A 245 -0.98 -14.68 3.37
C ILE A 245 0.30 -14.13 4.00
N VAL A 246 0.27 -13.73 5.28
CA VAL A 246 1.45 -13.29 6.03
C VAL A 246 2.48 -14.42 6.17
N ASN A 247 2.03 -15.65 6.40
CA ASN A 247 2.86 -16.85 6.57
C ASN A 247 2.90 -17.70 5.28
N TYR A 248 3.07 -17.07 4.15
CA TYR A 248 2.97 -17.62 2.79
C TYR A 248 4.00 -18.71 2.44
N LYS A 249 5.02 -18.93 3.27
CA LYS A 249 6.07 -19.97 3.10
C LYS A 249 5.59 -21.34 3.54
#